data_9a917741bdda914ca43f91e5c8a0072b
#
_entry.id   9a917741bdda914ca43f91e5c8a0072b
#
_cell.length_a   1.000
_cell.length_b   1.000
_cell.length_c   1.000
_cell.angle_alpha   90.00
_cell.angle_beta   90.00
_cell.angle_gamma   90.00
#
_symmetry.space_group_name_H-M   'P 1'
#
loop_
_entity.id
_entity.type
_entity.pdbx_description
1 polymer ?
#
loop_
_entity_poly.entity_id
_entity_poly.type
_entity_poly.pdbx_seq_one_letter_code
_entity_poly.pdbx_strand_id
1 'polypeptide(L)'
;WKVLNDEIDIHIERERNDDSIPNEKSHAIENFRIAAGLKEGHHYGWVFQDSDVYKWLEAVAYSLNEYMDEELKSLADNVVDLIAAAQEEDGYLGTYFTIEEPERKLKRLNESHELYCAGHFMEAAVAYYEAVGNKTVLETACKLADYIARNFGEEKIHGYDGHEEIEIGLAKLYRVTGKKEYLDLGKYFLEIRGTNPEFFSNQNKEDGKAPLISGLDKFPQSYYQNHMPLLQQETAEGHAVRLVYMCTAMADIAALTKDEKMLNACKKIWRNIVDKRMYITGGIGSTVIGESFTLDYDLPNDTMY
;
A
#
# COMPACT_ATOMS: atom_id res chain seq x y z
N TRP A 1 -10.17 -11.37 11.38
CA TRP A 1 -11.55 -11.22 10.90
C TRP A 1 -12.42 -10.49 11.89
N LYS A 2 -12.57 -11.00 13.10
CA LYS A 2 -13.50 -10.42 14.09
C LYS A 2 -13.29 -8.92 14.28
N VAL A 3 -12.02 -8.45 14.40
CA VAL A 3 -11.70 -7.01 14.52
C VAL A 3 -12.20 -6.22 13.31
N LEU A 4 -11.97 -6.71 12.10
CA LEU A 4 -12.35 -6.04 10.87
C LEU A 4 -13.87 -5.95 10.68
N ASN A 5 -14.60 -6.93 11.17
CA ASN A 5 -16.06 -7.01 11.07
C ASN A 5 -16.82 -6.53 12.31
N ASP A 6 -16.15 -5.87 13.25
CA ASP A 6 -16.73 -5.34 14.48
C ASP A 6 -17.45 -6.39 15.38
N GLU A 7 -17.15 -7.67 15.18
CA GLU A 7 -17.75 -8.79 15.92
C GLU A 7 -17.09 -9.06 17.28
N ILE A 8 -16.06 -8.27 17.61
CA ILE A 8 -15.33 -8.46 18.85
C ILE A 8 -15.96 -7.67 19.99
N ASP A 9 -16.43 -8.43 20.97
CA ASP A 9 -16.21 -8.06 22.36
C ASP A 9 -14.75 -8.37 22.70
N ILE A 10 -13.85 -7.46 22.35
CA ILE A 10 -12.43 -7.61 22.63
C ILE A 10 -12.25 -7.54 24.12
N HIS A 11 -11.99 -8.65 24.72
CA HIS A 11 -11.41 -8.63 26.05
C HIS A 11 -10.61 -9.90 26.26
N ILE A 12 -9.41 -9.92 25.71
CA ILE A 12 -8.38 -10.66 26.41
C ILE A 12 -8.16 -9.94 27.75
N GLU A 13 -7.96 -10.70 28.78
CA GLU A 13 -7.90 -10.22 30.17
C GLU A 13 -6.84 -9.10 30.38
N ARG A 14 -5.79 -9.09 29.57
CA ARG A 14 -4.74 -8.06 29.52
C ARG A 14 -5.28 -6.71 29.05
N GLU A 15 -6.12 -6.69 28.03
CA GLU A 15 -6.70 -5.46 27.47
C GLU A 15 -7.76 -4.86 28.39
N ARG A 16 -8.43 -5.69 29.19
CA ARG A 16 -9.37 -5.21 30.22
C ARG A 16 -8.71 -4.41 31.33
N ASN A 17 -7.42 -4.64 31.57
CA ASN A 17 -6.68 -4.07 32.66
C ASN A 17 -5.65 -3.02 32.23
N ASP A 18 -5.61 -2.67 30.94
CA ASP A 18 -4.69 -1.70 30.39
C ASP A 18 -5.46 -0.63 29.56
N ASP A 19 -5.78 0.48 30.24
CA ASP A 19 -6.50 1.61 29.63
C ASP A 19 -5.72 2.29 28.49
N SER A 20 -4.44 1.96 28.29
CA SER A 20 -3.63 2.47 27.19
C SER A 20 -3.84 1.72 25.88
N ILE A 21 -4.48 0.56 25.90
CA ILE A 21 -4.81 -0.23 24.72
C ILE A 21 -6.17 0.19 24.18
N PRO A 22 -6.24 0.74 22.95
CA PRO A 22 -7.52 1.12 22.37
C PRO A 22 -8.44 -0.08 22.21
N ASN A 23 -9.66 0.04 22.72
CA ASN A 23 -10.73 -0.97 22.57
C ASN A 23 -11.62 -0.70 21.35
N GLU A 24 -11.17 0.12 20.42
CA GLU A 24 -11.95 0.49 19.27
C GLU A 24 -11.93 -0.61 18.22
N LYS A 25 -13.10 -0.85 17.63
CA LYS A 25 -13.26 -1.74 16.48
C LYS A 25 -12.65 -1.07 15.25
N SER A 26 -12.18 -1.88 14.30
CA SER A 26 -11.56 -1.36 13.07
C SER A 26 -12.55 -0.63 12.15
N HIS A 27 -13.81 -1.08 12.11
CA HIS A 27 -14.85 -0.65 11.15
C HIS A 27 -14.46 -0.81 9.67
N ALA A 28 -13.40 -1.52 9.36
CA ALA A 28 -12.90 -1.63 7.97
C ALA A 28 -13.93 -2.28 7.03
N ILE A 29 -14.59 -3.36 7.46
CA ILE A 29 -15.68 -3.99 6.68
C ILE A 29 -16.91 -3.10 6.59
N GLU A 30 -17.18 -2.30 7.63
CA GLU A 30 -18.28 -1.35 7.62
C GLU A 30 -18.08 -0.25 6.58
N ASN A 31 -16.85 0.25 6.42
CA ASN A 31 -16.50 1.20 5.38
C ASN A 31 -16.84 0.66 3.97
N PHE A 32 -16.55 -0.63 3.71
CA PHE A 32 -16.95 -1.26 2.45
C PHE A 32 -18.47 -1.37 2.28
N ARG A 33 -19.23 -1.64 3.34
CA ARG A 33 -20.69 -1.68 3.28
C ARG A 33 -21.27 -0.30 2.95
N ILE A 34 -20.71 0.76 3.51
CA ILE A 34 -21.11 2.14 3.25
C ILE A 34 -20.76 2.52 1.81
N ALA A 35 -19.52 2.26 1.36
CA ALA A 35 -19.08 2.56 0.01
C ALA A 35 -19.89 1.79 -1.06
N ALA A 36 -20.34 0.57 -0.75
CA ALA A 36 -21.22 -0.23 -1.60
C ALA A 36 -22.70 0.24 -1.59
N GLY A 37 -23.04 1.26 -0.79
CA GLY A 37 -24.42 1.74 -0.65
C GLY A 37 -25.35 0.78 0.11
N LEU A 38 -24.80 -0.22 0.79
CA LEU A 38 -25.57 -1.18 1.59
C LEU A 38 -25.94 -0.62 2.97
N LYS A 39 -25.29 0.45 3.37
CA LYS A 39 -25.54 1.16 4.63
C LYS A 39 -25.22 2.65 4.47
N GLU A 40 -25.94 3.49 5.19
CA GLU A 40 -25.61 4.92 5.32
C GLU A 40 -24.63 5.11 6.48
N GLY A 41 -23.71 6.09 6.37
CA GLY A 41 -22.74 6.41 7.42
C GLY A 41 -21.58 7.27 6.92
N HIS A 42 -20.59 7.39 7.77
CA HIS A 42 -19.32 8.07 7.51
C HIS A 42 -18.19 7.06 7.53
N HIS A 43 -17.03 7.41 6.95
CA HIS A 43 -15.85 6.58 6.98
C HIS A 43 -15.26 6.56 8.40
N TYR A 44 -14.78 5.40 8.82
CA TYR A 44 -14.12 5.16 10.11
C TYR A 44 -12.63 4.88 9.91
N GLY A 45 -11.81 5.42 10.80
CA GLY A 45 -10.38 5.13 10.85
C GLY A 45 -9.55 5.98 9.89
N TRP A 46 -8.40 5.47 9.50
CA TRP A 46 -7.44 6.14 8.64
C TRP A 46 -7.87 6.08 7.17
N VAL A 47 -7.40 7.03 6.37
CA VAL A 47 -7.64 7.06 4.90
C VAL A 47 -7.18 5.77 4.19
N PHE A 48 -6.29 5.01 4.79
CA PHE A 48 -5.76 3.74 4.29
C PHE A 48 -6.36 2.49 4.99
N GLN A 49 -7.47 2.64 5.71
CA GLN A 49 -8.11 1.56 6.48
C GLN A 49 -8.46 0.34 5.62
N ASP A 50 -8.73 0.54 4.34
CA ASP A 50 -9.01 -0.53 3.37
C ASP A 50 -7.90 -1.59 3.31
N SER A 51 -6.65 -1.18 3.50
CA SER A 51 -5.49 -2.07 3.44
C SER A 51 -5.52 -3.19 4.48
N ASP A 52 -6.20 -3.00 5.62
CA ASP A 52 -6.35 -4.02 6.65
C ASP A 52 -7.17 -5.22 6.12
N VAL A 53 -8.23 -4.93 5.35
CA VAL A 53 -9.05 -5.97 4.71
C VAL A 53 -8.27 -6.71 3.63
N TYR A 54 -7.49 -5.98 2.84
CA TYR A 54 -6.69 -6.56 1.77
C TYR A 54 -5.58 -7.47 2.31
N LYS A 55 -4.85 -7.02 3.33
CA LYS A 55 -3.82 -7.82 4.01
C LYS A 55 -4.41 -9.06 4.68
N TRP A 56 -5.61 -8.93 5.28
CA TRP A 56 -6.32 -10.08 5.82
C TRP A 56 -6.68 -11.08 4.70
N LEU A 57 -7.20 -10.61 3.56
CA LEU A 57 -7.56 -11.47 2.42
C LEU A 57 -6.33 -12.20 1.85
N GLU A 58 -5.19 -11.51 1.75
CA GLU A 58 -3.93 -12.12 1.32
C GLU A 58 -3.47 -13.22 2.29
N ALA A 59 -3.53 -12.95 3.60
CA ALA A 59 -3.19 -13.94 4.62
C ALA A 59 -4.13 -15.16 4.56
N VAL A 60 -5.43 -14.95 4.34
CA VAL A 60 -6.40 -16.04 4.10
C VAL A 60 -6.05 -16.84 2.86
N ALA A 61 -5.68 -16.17 1.78
CA ALA A 61 -5.27 -16.84 0.54
C ALA A 61 -4.10 -17.80 0.77
N TYR A 62 -3.06 -17.34 1.45
CA TYR A 62 -1.91 -18.20 1.78
C TYR A 62 -2.31 -19.36 2.70
N SER A 63 -3.19 -19.13 3.68
CA SER A 63 -3.70 -20.19 4.55
C SER A 63 -4.48 -21.24 3.77
N LEU A 64 -5.37 -20.82 2.86
CA LEU A 64 -6.17 -21.72 2.03
C LEU A 64 -5.33 -22.50 1.00
N ASN A 65 -4.23 -21.93 0.55
CA ASN A 65 -3.30 -22.62 -0.35
C ASN A 65 -2.59 -23.80 0.35
N GLU A 66 -2.34 -23.70 1.65
CA GLU A 66 -1.75 -24.77 2.46
C GLU A 66 -2.81 -25.80 2.93
N TYR A 67 -3.93 -25.28 3.44
CA TYR A 67 -5.01 -26.11 4.00
C TYR A 67 -6.37 -25.54 3.59
N MET A 68 -7.09 -26.27 2.74
CA MET A 68 -8.43 -25.85 2.33
C MET A 68 -9.39 -25.92 3.51
N ASP A 69 -10.01 -24.79 3.82
CA ASP A 69 -11.06 -24.61 4.82
C ASP A 69 -12.26 -23.95 4.15
N GLU A 70 -13.33 -24.71 3.97
CA GLU A 70 -14.52 -24.25 3.24
C GLU A 70 -15.28 -23.13 3.98
N GLU A 71 -15.22 -23.08 5.31
CA GLU A 71 -15.85 -22.01 6.09
C GLU A 71 -15.05 -20.70 5.92
N LEU A 72 -13.73 -20.77 6.04
CA LEU A 72 -12.85 -19.63 5.81
C LEU A 72 -12.93 -19.13 4.37
N LYS A 73 -12.97 -20.05 3.39
CA LYS A 73 -13.16 -19.72 1.97
C LYS A 73 -14.49 -19.01 1.74
N SER A 74 -15.60 -19.53 2.28
CA SER A 74 -16.92 -18.90 2.14
C SER A 74 -16.96 -17.51 2.75
N LEU A 75 -16.27 -17.30 3.88
CA LEU A 75 -16.13 -16.00 4.51
C LEU A 75 -15.36 -15.03 3.60
N ALA A 76 -14.24 -15.47 3.04
CA ALA A 76 -13.42 -14.66 2.13
C ALA A 76 -14.15 -14.35 0.82
N ASP A 77 -14.89 -15.29 0.25
CA ASP A 77 -15.72 -15.03 -0.93
C ASP A 77 -16.76 -13.94 -0.66
N ASN A 78 -17.41 -13.93 0.51
CA ASN A 78 -18.34 -12.84 0.88
C ASN A 78 -17.63 -11.48 1.01
N VAL A 79 -16.39 -11.47 1.49
CA VAL A 79 -15.59 -10.22 1.54
C VAL A 79 -15.21 -9.75 0.14
N VAL A 80 -14.83 -10.67 -0.75
CA VAL A 80 -14.56 -10.35 -2.17
C VAL A 80 -15.79 -9.75 -2.85
N ASP A 81 -16.96 -10.34 -2.64
CA ASP A 81 -18.21 -9.83 -3.21
C ASP A 81 -18.53 -8.41 -2.70
N LEU A 82 -18.26 -8.16 -1.42
CA LEU A 82 -18.44 -6.83 -0.82
C LEU A 82 -17.44 -5.81 -1.39
N ILE A 83 -16.17 -6.17 -1.55
CA ILE A 83 -15.16 -5.31 -2.18
C ILE A 83 -15.57 -4.99 -3.63
N ALA A 84 -16.01 -5.99 -4.39
CA ALA A 84 -16.48 -5.80 -5.76
C ALA A 84 -17.72 -4.90 -5.84
N ALA A 85 -18.63 -5.00 -4.86
CA ALA A 85 -19.82 -4.13 -4.78
C ALA A 85 -19.47 -2.67 -4.43
N ALA A 86 -18.36 -2.43 -3.73
CA ALA A 86 -17.88 -1.10 -3.38
C ALA A 86 -17.08 -0.43 -4.51
N GLN A 87 -16.72 -1.16 -5.58
CA GLN A 87 -15.99 -0.61 -6.72
C GLN A 87 -16.90 0.27 -7.56
N GLU A 88 -16.47 1.48 -7.89
CA GLU A 88 -17.21 2.40 -8.74
C GLU A 88 -17.25 1.92 -10.21
N GLU A 89 -18.20 2.44 -10.99
CA GLU A 89 -18.41 2.04 -12.39
C GLU A 89 -17.18 2.28 -13.27
N ASP A 90 -16.39 3.31 -12.98
CA ASP A 90 -15.16 3.65 -13.68
C ASP A 90 -13.96 2.78 -13.25
N GLY A 91 -14.14 1.94 -12.23
CA GLY A 91 -13.14 1.03 -11.69
C GLY A 91 -12.40 1.57 -10.47
N TYR A 92 -12.67 2.77 -10.00
CA TYR A 92 -12.10 3.30 -8.75
C TYR A 92 -12.50 2.42 -7.56
N LEU A 93 -11.59 2.26 -6.62
CA LEU A 93 -11.82 1.54 -5.36
C LEU A 93 -11.00 2.20 -4.24
N GLY A 94 -11.70 2.80 -3.28
CA GLY A 94 -11.11 3.46 -2.12
C GLY A 94 -12.23 4.02 -1.25
N THR A 95 -12.50 3.38 -0.10
CA THR A 95 -13.72 3.66 0.69
C THR A 95 -13.73 5.09 1.22
N TYR A 96 -12.58 5.63 1.69
CA TYR A 96 -12.52 6.98 2.22
C TYR A 96 -13.00 8.03 1.21
N PHE A 97 -12.42 8.03 0.02
CA PHE A 97 -12.76 9.04 -0.98
C PHE A 97 -14.15 8.83 -1.58
N THR A 98 -14.61 7.58 -1.72
CA THR A 98 -15.96 7.29 -2.17
C THR A 98 -17.01 7.84 -1.19
N ILE A 99 -16.74 7.75 0.13
CA ILE A 99 -17.69 8.15 1.19
C ILE A 99 -17.60 9.64 1.50
N GLU A 100 -16.39 10.19 1.70
CA GLU A 100 -16.20 11.51 2.33
C GLU A 100 -15.82 12.61 1.33
N GLU A 101 -14.87 12.35 0.43
CA GLU A 101 -14.29 13.41 -0.40
C GLU A 101 -14.04 12.96 -1.85
N PRO A 102 -15.09 12.59 -2.61
CA PRO A 102 -14.93 12.03 -3.97
C PRO A 102 -14.22 12.97 -4.95
N GLU A 103 -14.28 14.28 -4.70
CA GLU A 103 -13.60 15.28 -5.53
C GLU A 103 -12.09 15.36 -5.27
N ARG A 104 -11.58 14.69 -4.21
CA ARG A 104 -10.15 14.69 -3.87
C ARG A 104 -9.40 13.43 -4.30
N LYS A 105 -10.05 12.51 -4.99
CA LYS A 105 -9.40 11.31 -5.55
C LYS A 105 -8.12 11.69 -6.32
N LEU A 106 -7.02 11.03 -6.02
CA LEU A 106 -5.70 11.21 -6.64
C LEU A 106 -5.08 12.63 -6.51
N LYS A 107 -5.55 13.46 -5.57
CA LYS A 107 -5.08 14.85 -5.41
C LYS A 107 -4.13 15.08 -4.24
N ARG A 108 -3.88 14.09 -3.39
CA ARG A 108 -3.01 14.19 -2.21
C ARG A 108 -2.13 12.94 -2.05
N LEU A 109 -1.44 12.58 -3.12
CA LEU A 109 -0.74 11.30 -3.22
C LEU A 109 0.39 11.11 -2.18
N ASN A 110 0.92 12.18 -1.57
CA ASN A 110 1.88 12.04 -0.47
C ASN A 110 1.29 11.41 0.80
N GLU A 111 -0.03 11.45 0.98
CA GLU A 111 -0.69 11.05 2.23
C GLU A 111 -2.01 10.28 2.03
N SER A 112 -2.59 10.27 0.82
CA SER A 112 -3.88 9.62 0.55
C SER A 112 -3.81 8.09 0.59
N HIS A 113 -2.63 7.53 0.34
CA HIS A 113 -2.41 6.08 0.29
C HIS A 113 -3.36 5.35 -0.69
N GLU A 114 -3.87 6.04 -1.71
CA GLU A 114 -4.79 5.42 -2.67
C GLU A 114 -4.11 4.33 -3.48
N LEU A 115 -2.90 4.61 -4.00
CA LEU A 115 -2.16 3.61 -4.76
C LEU A 115 -1.55 2.53 -3.84
N TYR A 116 -1.20 2.86 -2.59
CA TYR A 116 -0.81 1.89 -1.58
C TYR A 116 -1.94 0.87 -1.32
N CYS A 117 -3.16 1.32 -1.06
CA CYS A 117 -4.30 0.44 -0.88
C CYS A 117 -4.59 -0.37 -2.16
N ALA A 118 -4.46 0.25 -3.34
CA ALA A 118 -4.63 -0.46 -4.61
C ALA A 118 -3.57 -1.56 -4.80
N GLY A 119 -2.32 -1.31 -4.43
CA GLY A 119 -1.24 -2.30 -4.46
C GLY A 119 -1.56 -3.51 -3.59
N HIS A 120 -1.88 -3.29 -2.31
CA HIS A 120 -2.28 -4.36 -1.38
C HIS A 120 -3.51 -5.14 -1.87
N PHE A 121 -4.48 -4.46 -2.48
CA PHE A 121 -5.61 -5.17 -3.07
C PHE A 121 -5.18 -6.06 -4.25
N MET A 122 -4.30 -5.59 -5.12
CA MET A 122 -3.79 -6.39 -6.24
C MET A 122 -2.99 -7.60 -5.74
N GLU A 123 -2.17 -7.46 -4.71
CA GLU A 123 -1.46 -8.57 -4.08
C GLU A 123 -2.44 -9.61 -3.52
N ALA A 124 -3.42 -9.16 -2.73
CA ALA A 124 -4.47 -10.02 -2.17
C ALA A 124 -5.28 -10.72 -3.26
N ALA A 125 -5.64 -9.98 -4.31
CA ALA A 125 -6.43 -10.52 -5.41
C ALA A 125 -5.69 -11.61 -6.19
N VAL A 126 -4.41 -11.40 -6.48
CA VAL A 126 -3.57 -12.41 -7.13
C VAL A 126 -3.44 -13.64 -6.24
N ALA A 127 -3.09 -13.46 -4.96
CA ALA A 127 -2.94 -14.57 -4.02
C ALA A 127 -4.24 -15.37 -3.86
N TYR A 128 -5.39 -14.71 -3.73
CA TYR A 128 -6.67 -15.38 -3.56
C TYR A 128 -7.13 -16.07 -4.86
N TYR A 129 -6.89 -15.47 -6.02
CA TYR A 129 -7.15 -16.12 -7.30
C TYR A 129 -6.29 -17.38 -7.49
N GLU A 130 -5.00 -17.33 -7.16
CA GLU A 130 -4.09 -18.48 -7.27
C GLU A 130 -4.47 -19.60 -6.29
N ALA A 131 -4.92 -19.25 -5.08
CA ALA A 131 -5.30 -20.22 -4.06
C ALA A 131 -6.62 -20.95 -4.36
N VAL A 132 -7.66 -20.22 -4.80
CA VAL A 132 -9.03 -20.77 -4.89
C VAL A 132 -9.70 -20.58 -6.26
N GLY A 133 -9.05 -19.93 -7.22
CA GLY A 133 -9.59 -19.69 -8.55
C GLY A 133 -10.72 -18.66 -8.63
N ASN A 134 -10.88 -17.78 -7.62
CA ASN A 134 -11.92 -16.77 -7.61
C ASN A 134 -11.65 -15.70 -8.67
N LYS A 135 -12.50 -15.65 -9.71
CA LYS A 135 -12.36 -14.72 -10.84
C LYS A 135 -12.84 -13.31 -10.50
N THR A 136 -13.82 -13.18 -9.63
CA THR A 136 -14.38 -11.88 -9.24
C THR A 136 -13.31 -10.96 -8.66
N VAL A 137 -12.47 -11.47 -7.74
CA VAL A 137 -11.39 -10.68 -7.13
C VAL A 137 -10.37 -10.22 -8.17
N LEU A 138 -9.98 -11.11 -9.10
CA LEU A 138 -9.02 -10.77 -10.16
C LEU A 138 -9.58 -9.74 -11.14
N GLU A 139 -10.85 -9.86 -11.53
CA GLU A 139 -11.53 -8.92 -12.42
C GLU A 139 -11.66 -7.54 -11.75
N THR A 140 -11.98 -7.49 -10.44
CA THR A 140 -12.05 -6.26 -9.66
C THR A 140 -10.68 -5.57 -9.60
N ALA A 141 -9.61 -6.33 -9.34
CA ALA A 141 -8.24 -5.80 -9.34
C ALA A 141 -7.82 -5.29 -10.73
N CYS A 142 -8.18 -6.00 -11.80
CA CYS A 142 -7.91 -5.54 -13.17
C CYS A 142 -8.63 -4.22 -13.49
N LYS A 143 -9.89 -4.06 -13.08
CA LYS A 143 -10.63 -2.80 -13.29
C LYS A 143 -9.98 -1.62 -12.55
N LEU A 144 -9.50 -1.85 -11.32
CA LEU A 144 -8.76 -0.85 -10.58
C LEU A 144 -7.43 -0.50 -11.24
N ALA A 145 -6.65 -1.50 -11.70
CA ALA A 145 -5.42 -1.27 -12.43
C ALA A 145 -5.65 -0.51 -13.75
N ASP A 146 -6.72 -0.85 -14.48
CA ASP A 146 -7.13 -0.15 -15.69
C ASP A 146 -7.57 1.30 -15.39
N TYR A 147 -8.24 1.56 -14.25
CA TYR A 147 -8.53 2.92 -13.78
C TYR A 147 -7.25 3.71 -13.54
N ILE A 148 -6.28 3.14 -12.83
CA ILE A 148 -5.00 3.80 -12.54
C ILE A 148 -4.24 4.07 -13.85
N ALA A 149 -4.18 3.11 -14.78
CA ALA A 149 -3.52 3.28 -16.08
C ALA A 149 -4.16 4.38 -16.94
N ARG A 150 -5.48 4.63 -16.80
CA ARG A 150 -6.13 5.75 -17.49
C ARG A 150 -5.79 7.11 -16.89
N ASN A 151 -5.44 7.18 -15.60
CA ASN A 151 -5.19 8.44 -14.89
C ASN A 151 -3.71 8.83 -14.82
N PHE A 152 -2.78 7.88 -14.87
CA PHE A 152 -1.34 8.13 -14.73
C PHE A 152 -0.59 7.98 -16.06
N GLY A 153 0.44 8.78 -16.26
CA GLY A 153 1.29 8.78 -17.45
C GLY A 153 1.92 10.15 -17.73
N GLU A 154 2.73 10.25 -18.76
CA GLU A 154 3.46 11.49 -19.10
C GLU A 154 2.53 12.68 -19.40
N GLU A 155 1.41 12.44 -20.10
CA GLU A 155 0.42 13.48 -20.45
C GLU A 155 -0.83 13.46 -19.55
N LYS A 156 -0.74 12.83 -18.38
CA LYS A 156 -1.81 12.68 -17.40
C LYS A 156 -1.27 13.14 -16.05
N ILE A 157 -1.68 12.46 -14.94
CA ILE A 157 -1.01 12.64 -13.65
C ILE A 157 0.41 12.09 -13.80
N HIS A 158 1.39 12.98 -13.96
CA HIS A 158 2.80 12.61 -13.99
C HIS A 158 3.35 12.56 -12.58
N GLY A 159 2.98 11.51 -11.84
CA GLY A 159 3.22 11.37 -10.41
C GLY A 159 3.15 9.94 -9.91
N TYR A 160 3.34 9.79 -8.61
CA TYR A 160 3.42 8.51 -7.90
C TYR A 160 2.88 8.68 -6.47
N ASP A 161 2.59 7.57 -5.79
CA ASP A 161 2.15 7.61 -4.38
C ASP A 161 3.31 7.96 -3.44
N GLY A 162 2.97 8.56 -2.30
CA GLY A 162 3.93 8.78 -1.23
C GLY A 162 4.38 7.49 -0.57
N HIS A 163 3.54 6.45 -0.58
CA HIS A 163 3.90 5.13 -0.09
C HIS A 163 3.94 4.13 -1.27
N GLU A 164 5.12 3.61 -1.54
CA GLU A 164 5.35 2.57 -2.53
C GLU A 164 4.59 1.30 -2.13
N GLU A 165 3.97 0.65 -3.07
CA GLU A 165 3.28 -0.64 -2.95
C GLU A 165 2.63 -1.03 -4.28
N ILE A 166 2.05 -0.05 -4.98
CA ILE A 166 1.33 -0.30 -6.24
C ILE A 166 2.21 -1.01 -7.28
N GLU A 167 3.50 -0.72 -7.27
CA GLU A 167 4.47 -1.29 -8.19
C GLU A 167 4.62 -2.81 -7.99
N ILE A 168 4.54 -3.28 -6.73
CA ILE A 168 4.54 -4.71 -6.37
C ILE A 168 3.25 -5.35 -6.87
N GLY A 169 2.11 -4.76 -6.53
CA GLY A 169 0.79 -5.25 -6.93
C GLY A 169 0.66 -5.37 -8.46
N LEU A 170 1.10 -4.35 -9.21
CA LEU A 170 1.09 -4.34 -10.67
C LEU A 170 2.01 -5.42 -11.27
N ALA A 171 3.19 -5.67 -10.69
CA ALA A 171 4.09 -6.72 -11.13
C ALA A 171 3.48 -8.12 -10.92
N LYS A 172 2.83 -8.36 -9.77
CA LYS A 172 2.10 -9.60 -9.49
C LYS A 172 0.90 -9.77 -10.45
N LEU A 173 0.13 -8.71 -10.66
CA LEU A 173 -1.02 -8.73 -11.56
C LEU A 173 -0.61 -9.01 -13.01
N TYR A 174 0.53 -8.45 -13.47
CA TYR A 174 1.12 -8.80 -14.77
C TYR A 174 1.44 -10.29 -14.89
N ARG A 175 2.04 -10.90 -13.85
CA ARG A 175 2.41 -12.33 -13.89
C ARG A 175 1.21 -13.24 -14.12
N VAL A 176 0.07 -12.92 -13.57
CA VAL A 176 -1.16 -13.72 -13.67
C VAL A 176 -1.93 -13.43 -14.96
N THR A 177 -1.97 -12.16 -15.39
CA THR A 177 -2.81 -11.74 -16.53
C THR A 177 -2.08 -11.71 -17.86
N GLY A 178 -0.76 -11.55 -17.86
CA GLY A 178 0.07 -11.28 -19.04
C GLY A 178 -0.12 -9.90 -19.66
N LYS A 179 -0.93 -9.01 -19.06
CA LYS A 179 -1.17 -7.66 -19.56
C LYS A 179 0.05 -6.77 -19.33
N LYS A 180 0.79 -6.52 -20.39
CA LYS A 180 2.06 -5.75 -20.35
C LYS A 180 1.88 -4.35 -19.81
N GLU A 181 0.72 -3.75 -20.00
CA GLU A 181 0.38 -2.41 -19.51
C GLU A 181 0.58 -2.27 -17.98
N TYR A 182 0.33 -3.33 -17.23
CA TYR A 182 0.52 -3.31 -15.76
C TYR A 182 2.00 -3.29 -15.40
N LEU A 183 2.82 -4.10 -16.09
CA LEU A 183 4.27 -4.07 -15.88
C LEU A 183 4.87 -2.73 -16.28
N ASP A 184 4.45 -2.18 -17.43
CA ASP A 184 4.93 -0.90 -17.92
C ASP A 184 4.54 0.24 -16.96
N LEU A 185 3.34 0.21 -16.38
CA LEU A 185 2.89 1.19 -15.39
C LEU A 185 3.68 1.09 -14.07
N GLY A 186 3.90 -0.11 -13.55
CA GLY A 186 4.74 -0.29 -12.35
C GLY A 186 6.18 0.20 -12.57
N LYS A 187 6.75 -0.10 -13.74
CA LYS A 187 8.06 0.41 -14.12
C LYS A 187 8.07 1.94 -14.24
N TYR A 188 7.04 2.53 -14.83
CA TYR A 188 6.87 3.97 -14.95
C TYR A 188 6.91 4.66 -13.58
N PHE A 189 6.16 4.18 -12.60
CA PHE A 189 6.16 4.76 -11.25
C PHE A 189 7.56 4.76 -10.61
N LEU A 190 8.32 3.68 -10.76
CA LEU A 190 9.71 3.61 -10.28
C LEU A 190 10.62 4.60 -11.03
N GLU A 191 10.49 4.70 -12.36
CA GLU A 191 11.38 5.53 -13.19
C GLU A 191 11.18 7.02 -12.97
N ILE A 192 9.93 7.46 -12.70
CA ILE A 192 9.65 8.88 -12.47
C ILE A 192 9.86 9.32 -11.03
N ARG A 193 9.96 8.39 -10.07
CA ARG A 193 10.18 8.73 -8.66
C ARG A 193 11.49 9.49 -8.47
N GLY A 194 11.39 10.67 -7.84
CA GLY A 194 12.52 11.55 -7.59
C GLY A 194 13.00 12.36 -8.81
N THR A 195 12.36 12.26 -9.97
CA THR A 195 12.65 13.14 -11.11
C THR A 195 12.06 14.54 -10.91
N ASN A 196 10.97 14.65 -10.16
CA ASN A 196 10.37 15.91 -9.75
C ASN A 196 10.15 15.92 -8.23
N PRO A 197 11.14 16.34 -7.42
CA PRO A 197 11.02 16.37 -5.96
C PRO A 197 9.89 17.27 -5.44
N GLU A 198 9.49 18.29 -6.20
CA GLU A 198 8.42 19.22 -5.82
C GLU A 198 7.00 18.70 -6.14
N PHE A 199 6.88 17.50 -6.71
CA PHE A 199 5.58 16.96 -7.14
C PHE A 199 4.53 17.01 -6.02
N PHE A 200 4.83 16.46 -4.84
CA PHE A 200 3.88 16.45 -3.73
C PHE A 200 3.54 17.85 -3.20
N SER A 201 4.54 18.73 -3.08
CA SER A 201 4.30 20.09 -2.61
C SER A 201 3.43 20.89 -3.57
N ASN A 202 3.58 20.68 -4.84
CA ASN A 202 2.76 21.32 -5.87
C ASN A 202 1.33 20.78 -5.86
N GLN A 203 1.17 19.46 -5.81
CA GLN A 203 -0.16 18.81 -5.71
C GLN A 203 -0.91 19.27 -4.45
N ASN A 204 -0.23 19.38 -3.30
CA ASN A 204 -0.81 19.87 -2.06
C ASN A 204 -1.26 21.34 -2.15
N LYS A 205 -0.51 22.18 -2.85
CA LYS A 205 -0.89 23.59 -3.09
C LYS A 205 -2.09 23.70 -4.02
N GLU A 206 -2.17 22.85 -5.05
CA GLU A 206 -3.30 22.81 -5.99
C GLU A 206 -4.58 22.32 -5.32
N ASP A 207 -4.51 21.30 -4.45
CA ASP A 207 -5.65 20.84 -3.66
C ASP A 207 -6.17 21.93 -2.71
N GLY A 208 -5.27 22.70 -2.09
CA GLY A 208 -5.59 23.85 -1.25
C GLY A 208 -6.37 23.55 0.04
N LYS A 209 -6.64 22.28 0.34
CA LYS A 209 -7.37 21.83 1.54
C LYS A 209 -6.40 21.40 2.65
N ALA A 210 -6.95 21.15 3.83
CA ALA A 210 -6.19 20.62 4.97
C ALA A 210 -5.57 19.25 4.64
N PRO A 211 -4.40 18.91 5.25
CA PRO A 211 -3.81 17.58 5.14
C PRO A 211 -4.79 16.49 5.60
N LEU A 212 -4.74 15.33 4.94
CA LEU A 212 -5.46 14.13 5.35
C LEU A 212 -4.80 13.49 6.58
N ILE A 213 -3.46 13.53 6.64
CA ILE A 213 -2.66 13.06 7.76
C ILE A 213 -1.80 14.21 8.28
N SER A 214 -2.14 14.70 9.48
CA SER A 214 -1.45 15.84 10.07
C SER A 214 0.05 15.59 10.26
N GLY A 215 0.87 16.49 9.73
CA GLY A 215 2.32 16.49 9.93
C GLY A 215 3.10 15.68 8.92
N LEU A 216 2.46 14.89 8.07
CA LEU A 216 3.15 14.10 7.04
C LEU A 216 3.82 15.00 5.99
N ASP A 217 3.21 16.13 5.69
CA ASP A 217 3.71 17.18 4.80
C ASP A 217 4.98 17.88 5.28
N LYS A 218 5.38 17.68 6.54
CA LYS A 218 6.58 18.27 7.16
C LYS A 218 7.84 17.44 6.99
N PHE A 219 7.70 16.18 6.58
CA PHE A 219 8.85 15.32 6.35
C PHE A 219 9.62 15.72 5.09
N PRO A 220 10.96 15.52 5.08
CA PRO A 220 11.78 15.83 3.91
C PRO A 220 11.45 14.88 2.74
N GLN A 221 11.85 15.28 1.55
CA GLN A 221 11.63 14.47 0.33
C GLN A 221 12.25 13.07 0.41
N SER A 222 13.37 12.90 1.11
CA SER A 222 13.97 11.59 1.36
C SER A 222 13.06 10.63 2.13
N TYR A 223 12.10 11.15 2.90
CA TYR A 223 11.09 10.36 3.59
C TYR A 223 10.23 9.53 2.63
N TYR A 224 9.97 10.08 1.46
CA TYR A 224 9.17 9.49 0.38
C TYR A 224 10.03 8.88 -0.75
N GLN A 225 11.33 8.70 -0.53
CA GLN A 225 12.30 8.25 -1.53
C GLN A 225 12.29 9.07 -2.84
N ASN A 226 11.83 10.34 -2.79
CA ASN A 226 11.69 11.20 -3.96
C ASN A 226 12.70 12.37 -4.02
N HIS A 227 13.74 12.36 -3.18
CA HIS A 227 14.77 13.40 -3.12
C HIS A 227 15.73 13.40 -4.31
N MET A 228 15.85 12.28 -5.01
CA MET A 228 16.62 12.12 -6.24
C MET A 228 16.12 10.92 -7.05
N PRO A 229 16.40 10.87 -8.37
CA PRO A 229 16.02 9.73 -9.20
C PRO A 229 16.46 8.40 -8.61
N LEU A 230 15.59 7.42 -8.66
CA LEU A 230 15.75 6.11 -8.01
C LEU A 230 17.08 5.43 -8.34
N LEU A 231 17.52 5.45 -9.60
CA LEU A 231 18.77 4.82 -10.01
C LEU A 231 20.04 5.50 -9.44
N GLN A 232 19.91 6.68 -8.85
CA GLN A 232 20.99 7.44 -8.21
C GLN A 232 21.02 7.25 -6.69
N GLN A 233 19.98 6.63 -6.11
CA GLN A 233 19.92 6.35 -4.68
C GLN A 233 20.86 5.18 -4.35
N GLU A 234 21.73 5.37 -3.34
CA GLU A 234 22.73 4.39 -2.93
C GLU A 234 22.63 4.03 -1.45
N THR A 235 21.89 4.83 -0.69
CA THR A 235 21.71 4.69 0.77
C THR A 235 20.25 4.50 1.13
N ALA A 236 20.01 3.78 2.21
CA ALA A 236 18.67 3.58 2.75
C ALA A 236 18.24 4.82 3.55
N GLU A 237 17.36 5.64 3.00
CA GLU A 237 16.92 6.88 3.62
C GLU A 237 15.40 6.96 3.74
N GLY A 238 14.94 7.74 4.70
CA GLY A 238 13.54 8.01 4.94
C GLY A 238 12.80 6.85 5.59
N HIS A 239 11.52 6.76 5.34
CA HIS A 239 10.65 5.77 5.95
C HIS A 239 11.06 4.34 5.54
N ALA A 240 11.28 3.48 6.53
CA ALA A 240 11.89 2.17 6.29
C ALA A 240 10.99 1.24 5.47
N VAL A 241 9.69 1.19 5.77
CA VAL A 241 8.74 0.33 5.05
C VAL A 241 8.61 0.77 3.59
N ARG A 242 8.46 2.07 3.32
CA ARG A 242 8.40 2.61 1.95
C ARG A 242 9.62 2.19 1.13
N LEU A 243 10.81 2.36 1.70
CA LEU A 243 12.04 1.98 1.01
C LEU A 243 12.11 0.49 0.67
N VAL A 244 11.76 -0.40 1.61
CA VAL A 244 11.83 -1.84 1.33
C VAL A 244 10.74 -2.29 0.35
N TYR A 245 9.58 -1.67 0.35
CA TYR A 245 8.56 -1.89 -0.67
C TYR A 245 9.06 -1.46 -2.05
N MET A 246 9.65 -0.25 -2.15
CA MET A 246 10.31 0.19 -3.38
C MET A 246 11.38 -0.80 -3.87
N CYS A 247 12.24 -1.27 -2.98
CA CYS A 247 13.28 -2.26 -3.32
C CYS A 247 12.69 -3.61 -3.76
N THR A 248 11.58 -4.04 -3.16
CA THR A 248 10.86 -5.26 -3.58
C THR A 248 10.33 -5.10 -5.00
N ALA A 249 9.67 -3.98 -5.30
CA ALA A 249 9.20 -3.67 -6.64
C ALA A 249 10.35 -3.57 -7.65
N MET A 250 11.46 -2.89 -7.27
CA MET A 250 12.65 -2.80 -8.12
C MET A 250 13.20 -4.17 -8.49
N ALA A 251 13.31 -5.08 -7.52
CA ALA A 251 13.83 -6.43 -7.75
C ALA A 251 12.91 -7.23 -8.69
N ASP A 252 11.61 -7.17 -8.47
CA ASP A 252 10.60 -7.87 -9.27
C ASP A 252 10.55 -7.35 -10.71
N ILE A 253 10.43 -6.04 -10.88
CA ILE A 253 10.34 -5.40 -12.20
C ILE A 253 11.65 -5.55 -12.95
N ALA A 254 12.81 -5.42 -12.28
CA ALA A 254 14.11 -5.67 -12.90
C ALA A 254 14.24 -7.12 -13.41
N ALA A 255 13.75 -8.10 -12.64
CA ALA A 255 13.76 -9.49 -13.07
C ALA A 255 12.85 -9.73 -14.29
N LEU A 256 11.63 -9.15 -14.30
CA LEU A 256 10.66 -9.28 -15.37
C LEU A 256 11.09 -8.58 -16.66
N THR A 257 11.76 -7.44 -16.55
CA THR A 257 12.20 -6.61 -17.68
C THR A 257 13.67 -6.83 -18.09
N LYS A 258 14.42 -7.60 -17.30
CA LYS A 258 15.87 -7.79 -17.43
C LYS A 258 16.65 -6.47 -17.33
N ASP A 259 16.18 -5.56 -16.48
CA ASP A 259 16.81 -4.24 -16.26
C ASP A 259 17.95 -4.34 -15.24
N GLU A 260 19.15 -4.58 -15.75
CA GLU A 260 20.37 -4.68 -14.93
C GLU A 260 20.70 -3.38 -14.17
N LYS A 261 20.30 -2.21 -14.68
CA LYS A 261 20.57 -0.94 -14.00
C LYS A 261 19.71 -0.81 -12.75
N MET A 262 18.43 -1.11 -12.87
CA MET A 262 17.50 -1.11 -11.73
C MET A 262 17.91 -2.16 -10.71
N LEU A 263 18.27 -3.38 -11.13
CA LEU A 263 18.75 -4.42 -10.23
C LEU A 263 20.02 -4.00 -9.47
N ASN A 264 20.95 -3.34 -10.15
CA ASN A 264 22.19 -2.88 -9.51
C ASN A 264 21.94 -1.73 -8.52
N ALA A 265 21.02 -0.82 -8.79
CA ALA A 265 20.60 0.22 -7.84
C ALA A 265 19.97 -0.43 -6.59
N CYS A 266 19.04 -1.37 -6.77
CA CYS A 266 18.45 -2.13 -5.67
C CYS A 266 19.51 -2.84 -4.81
N LYS A 267 20.49 -3.50 -5.44
CA LYS A 267 21.60 -4.17 -4.72
C LYS A 267 22.48 -3.20 -3.93
N LYS A 268 22.67 -1.96 -4.37
CA LYS A 268 23.42 -0.94 -3.62
C LYS A 268 22.70 -0.58 -2.32
N ILE A 269 21.40 -0.28 -2.43
CA ILE A 269 20.54 0.01 -1.27
C ILE A 269 20.53 -1.18 -0.31
N TRP A 270 20.32 -2.40 -0.82
CA TRP A 270 20.36 -3.64 -0.03
C TRP A 270 21.67 -3.77 0.76
N ARG A 271 22.82 -3.55 0.13
CA ARG A 271 24.12 -3.61 0.82
C ARG A 271 24.22 -2.55 1.91
N ASN A 272 23.77 -1.32 1.65
CA ASN A 272 23.78 -0.28 2.68
C ASN A 272 22.92 -0.69 3.89
N ILE A 273 21.73 -1.28 3.65
CA ILE A 273 20.88 -1.78 4.73
C ILE A 273 21.60 -2.87 5.52
N VAL A 274 22.01 -3.95 4.85
CA VAL A 274 22.55 -5.16 5.51
C VAL A 274 23.87 -4.88 6.20
N ASP A 275 24.75 -4.10 5.59
CA ASP A 275 26.10 -3.87 6.10
C ASP A 275 26.16 -2.80 7.19
N LYS A 276 25.17 -1.89 7.26
CA LYS A 276 25.30 -0.67 8.06
C LYS A 276 24.06 -0.23 8.85
N ARG A 277 22.85 -0.65 8.46
CA ARG A 277 21.58 -0.11 9.00
C ARG A 277 20.61 -1.17 9.48
N MET A 278 21.08 -2.39 9.63
CA MET A 278 20.28 -3.51 10.12
C MET A 278 20.78 -3.94 11.50
N TYR A 279 19.85 -4.15 12.43
CA TYR A 279 20.12 -4.70 13.75
C TYR A 279 20.50 -6.18 13.67
N ILE A 280 21.18 -6.69 14.69
CA ILE A 280 21.56 -8.10 14.78
C ILE A 280 20.34 -9.05 14.72
N THR A 281 19.18 -8.57 15.08
CA THR A 281 17.90 -9.29 15.01
C THR A 281 17.32 -9.34 13.60
N GLY A 282 17.89 -8.61 12.64
CA GLY A 282 17.34 -8.40 11.30
C GLY A 282 16.37 -7.23 11.17
N GLY A 283 16.05 -6.53 12.27
CA GLY A 283 15.22 -5.33 12.25
C GLY A 283 15.90 -4.15 11.54
N ILE A 284 15.10 -3.27 10.95
CA ILE A 284 15.54 -2.04 10.28
C ILE A 284 14.69 -0.86 10.76
N GLY A 285 15.12 0.36 10.46
CA GLY A 285 14.46 1.56 10.98
C GLY A 285 14.95 1.89 12.40
N SER A 286 15.74 2.94 12.53
CA SER A 286 16.44 3.26 13.77
C SER A 286 15.83 4.42 14.57
N THR A 287 14.70 4.97 14.10
CA THR A 287 14.00 6.03 14.81
C THR A 287 12.49 5.91 14.69
N VAL A 288 11.78 6.17 15.78
CA VAL A 288 10.31 6.28 15.81
C VAL A 288 9.80 7.54 15.10
N ILE A 289 10.68 8.53 14.88
CA ILE A 289 10.30 9.75 14.16
C ILE A 289 10.17 9.44 12.68
N GLY A 290 8.93 9.28 12.22
CA GLY A 290 8.63 8.91 10.85
C GLY A 290 9.07 7.49 10.48
N GLU A 291 9.27 6.61 11.47
CA GLU A 291 9.56 5.18 11.22
C GLU A 291 10.71 5.00 10.22
N SER A 292 11.80 5.75 10.43
CA SER A 292 12.79 6.02 9.39
C SER A 292 14.17 5.45 9.69
N PHE A 293 14.98 5.37 8.64
CA PHE A 293 16.41 5.19 8.77
C PHE A 293 17.07 6.48 9.28
N THR A 294 18.14 6.33 10.05
CA THR A 294 19.09 7.39 10.44
C THR A 294 20.41 7.24 9.70
N LEU A 295 21.54 7.59 10.30
CA LEU A 295 22.87 7.49 9.68
C LEU A 295 23.40 6.05 9.67
N ASP A 296 24.43 5.80 8.87
CA ASP A 296 25.17 4.52 8.88
C ASP A 296 25.68 4.21 10.29
N TYR A 297 25.45 2.98 10.75
CA TYR A 297 25.84 2.47 12.09
C TYR A 297 25.16 3.14 13.30
N ASP A 298 24.16 3.98 13.06
CA ASP A 298 23.34 4.55 14.12
C ASP A 298 22.16 3.59 14.42
N LEU A 299 22.40 2.70 15.37
CA LEU A 299 21.51 1.61 15.76
C LEU A 299 21.23 1.67 17.28
N PRO A 300 20.48 2.68 17.76
CA PRO A 300 20.16 2.81 19.17
C PRO A 300 19.27 1.66 19.66
N ASN A 301 19.37 1.31 20.95
CA ASN A 301 18.62 0.19 21.54
C ASN A 301 17.24 0.59 22.06
N ASP A 302 16.97 1.87 22.18
CA ASP A 302 15.81 2.45 22.90
C ASP A 302 14.89 3.29 22.00
N THR A 303 15.29 3.54 20.77
CA THR A 303 14.53 4.39 19.83
C THR A 303 14.30 3.73 18.46
N MET A 304 14.50 2.43 18.36
CA MET A 304 14.24 1.70 17.10
C MET A 304 12.73 1.59 16.85
N TYR A 305 12.41 1.50 15.58
CA TYR A 305 11.07 1.23 15.06
C TYR A 305 10.84 -0.26 14.86
#